data_e17c0182abd7c1d1e120fde7de3aba2e
#
_entry.id   e17c0182abd7c1d1e120fde7de3aba2e
#
_cell.length_a   1.000
_cell.length_b   1.000
_cell.length_c   1.000
_cell.angle_alpha   90.00
_cell.angle_beta   90.00
_cell.angle_gamma   90.00
#
_symmetry.space_group_name_H-M   'P 1'
#
loop_
_entity.id
_entity.type
_entity.pdbx_description
1 polymer ?
#
loop_
_entity_poly.entity_id
_entity_poly.type
_entity_poly.pdbx_seq_one_letter_code
_entity_poly.pdbx_strand_id
1 'polypeptide(L)'
;MTNDVRAQVVTRRTYNRPLNDEGTVFETWPETVDRVITHQQWLWERAKGDKLNQGEAGELEEFRDLMLTRKATTSGRTLWLGGTDVAKKHEASQFNCSFGRIETVHDVVDAFWLLLQGCGVGFEPVVGTLNGFARAADIEVWRSDRTDKGREENVSELRVTAEGLRVYRLSVGDSAKAWAKALGKLMALKDPVDRIILDYRAIRPAGTRLKGYGWISSGDDTLHIALSRICQIMNDRAGQLLTRMDILDLLNHMGTTLSSRRSAEIAVMPVDDPEIDEFITAKKDFWLHDNAHRQQSNNSLMFYKKPTKWELSYIFDRMVEAGGSEPGFINAEAALKRAPHFKGVNPCAEILLGNKSFCNLVEVDWGKYLDDFEGLNKAVYLAARANYRQTCVNLDDGILQRSWHEL
;
A
#
# COMPACT_ATOMS: atom_id res chain seq x y z
N MET A 1 -19.28 22.68 20.36
CA MET A 1 -18.94 21.30 19.99
C MET A 1 -20.20 20.68 19.40
N THR A 2 -20.17 20.30 18.15
CA THR A 2 -21.29 19.56 17.53
C THR A 2 -21.40 18.22 18.22
N ASN A 3 -22.49 17.99 18.96
CA ASN A 3 -22.86 16.71 19.55
C ASN A 3 -23.32 15.70 18.46
N ASP A 4 -22.60 15.65 17.34
CA ASP A 4 -22.90 14.71 16.27
C ASP A 4 -22.47 13.31 16.71
N VAL A 5 -23.44 12.50 17.09
CA VAL A 5 -23.24 11.10 17.48
C VAL A 5 -22.51 10.30 16.38
N ARG A 6 -22.80 10.60 15.10
CA ARG A 6 -22.12 9.96 13.96
C ARG A 6 -20.62 10.26 13.97
N ALA A 7 -20.24 11.53 14.14
CA ALA A 7 -18.85 11.93 14.22
C ALA A 7 -18.13 11.26 15.42
N GLN A 8 -18.79 11.15 16.58
CA GLN A 8 -18.23 10.46 17.74
C GLN A 8 -18.02 8.96 17.48
N VAL A 9 -19.01 8.29 16.88
CA VAL A 9 -18.91 6.87 16.54
C VAL A 9 -17.78 6.61 15.56
N VAL A 10 -17.70 7.40 14.47
CA VAL A 10 -16.64 7.27 13.45
C VAL A 10 -15.27 7.52 14.08
N THR A 11 -15.13 8.59 14.88
CA THR A 11 -13.87 8.94 15.54
C THR A 11 -13.39 7.81 16.44
N ARG A 12 -14.28 7.30 17.30
CA ARG A 12 -13.95 6.20 18.24
C ARG A 12 -13.58 4.90 17.52
N ARG A 13 -14.30 4.55 16.48
CA ARG A 13 -14.06 3.29 15.74
C ARG A 13 -12.84 3.31 14.84
N THR A 14 -12.46 4.52 14.35
CA THR A 14 -11.50 4.64 13.24
C THR A 14 -10.20 5.29 13.67
N TYR A 15 -10.23 6.28 14.58
CA TYR A 15 -9.06 7.13 14.82
C TYR A 15 -8.55 7.08 16.26
N ASN A 16 -9.43 6.91 17.25
CA ASN A 16 -9.00 6.82 18.65
C ASN A 16 -8.29 5.49 18.90
N ARG A 17 -7.09 5.55 19.44
CA ARG A 17 -6.30 4.35 19.75
C ARG A 17 -6.83 3.64 20.97
N PRO A 18 -6.78 2.29 21.00
CA PRO A 18 -7.04 1.54 22.22
C PRO A 18 -5.92 1.80 23.22
N LEU A 19 -6.31 2.02 24.47
CA LEU A 19 -5.42 2.28 25.61
C LEU A 19 -5.12 1.01 26.42
N ASN A 20 -5.89 -0.06 26.20
CA ASN A 20 -5.68 -1.36 26.84
C ASN A 20 -5.60 -2.49 25.81
N ASP A 21 -5.02 -3.61 26.23
CA ASP A 21 -4.80 -4.79 25.37
C ASP A 21 -6.11 -5.42 24.88
N GLU A 22 -7.17 -5.36 25.68
CA GLU A 22 -8.50 -5.88 25.34
C GLU A 22 -9.21 -5.01 24.28
N GLY A 23 -8.76 -3.75 24.11
CA GLY A 23 -9.36 -2.79 23.19
C GLY A 23 -10.78 -2.40 23.56
N THR A 24 -11.03 -2.25 24.84
CA THR A 24 -12.30 -1.79 25.42
C THR A 24 -12.25 -0.31 25.81
N VAL A 25 -11.06 0.19 26.16
CA VAL A 25 -10.81 1.59 26.51
C VAL A 25 -10.07 2.26 25.33
N PHE A 26 -10.54 3.42 24.92
CA PHE A 26 -9.99 4.16 23.78
C PHE A 26 -9.65 5.60 24.18
N GLU A 27 -8.71 6.20 23.45
CA GLU A 27 -8.47 7.65 23.49
C GLU A 27 -9.77 8.42 23.33
N THR A 28 -9.84 9.59 23.93
CA THR A 28 -10.77 10.66 23.55
C THR A 28 -10.25 11.40 22.33
N TRP A 29 -11.09 12.26 21.72
CA TRP A 29 -10.65 13.11 20.60
C TRP A 29 -9.50 14.05 21.00
N PRO A 30 -9.54 14.77 22.13
CA PRO A 30 -8.41 15.57 22.58
C PRO A 30 -7.11 14.77 22.73
N GLU A 31 -7.15 13.59 23.33
CA GLU A 31 -5.96 12.72 23.48
C GLU A 31 -5.39 12.27 22.13
N THR A 32 -6.25 11.96 21.16
CA THR A 32 -5.82 11.68 19.77
C THR A 32 -5.13 12.89 19.15
N VAL A 33 -5.71 14.09 19.33
CA VAL A 33 -5.11 15.32 18.80
C VAL A 33 -3.75 15.58 19.46
N ASP A 34 -3.66 15.49 20.79
CA ASP A 34 -2.41 15.71 21.54
C ASP A 34 -1.30 14.75 21.10
N ARG A 35 -1.64 13.47 20.90
CA ARG A 35 -0.71 12.47 20.37
C ARG A 35 -0.18 12.86 18.97
N VAL A 36 -1.07 13.30 18.08
CA VAL A 36 -0.69 13.70 16.72
C VAL A 36 0.15 14.96 16.71
N ILE A 37 -0.16 15.96 17.52
CA ILE A 37 0.63 17.20 17.65
C ILE A 37 2.03 16.89 18.22
N THR A 38 2.11 16.05 19.25
CA THR A 38 3.39 15.58 19.79
C THR A 38 4.22 14.84 18.72
N HIS A 39 3.58 14.06 17.86
CA HIS A 39 4.24 13.41 16.73
C HIS A 39 4.78 14.41 15.70
N GLN A 40 4.01 15.43 15.35
CA GLN A 40 4.41 16.51 14.45
C GLN A 40 5.61 17.29 15.01
N GLN A 41 5.60 17.57 16.31
CA GLN A 41 6.72 18.18 17.01
C GLN A 41 7.97 17.31 16.91
N TRP A 42 7.85 16.02 17.24
CA TRP A 42 8.97 15.07 17.20
C TRP A 42 9.59 14.95 15.79
N LEU A 43 8.77 14.86 14.74
CA LEU A 43 9.27 14.83 13.36
C LEU A 43 10.07 16.06 13.01
N TRP A 44 9.55 17.25 13.36
CA TRP A 44 10.16 18.51 12.99
C TRP A 44 11.42 18.81 13.78
N GLU A 45 11.44 18.58 15.12
CA GLU A 45 12.64 18.73 15.95
C GLU A 45 13.76 17.79 15.49
N ARG A 46 13.43 16.57 15.14
CA ARG A 46 14.39 15.61 14.59
C ARG A 46 14.97 16.09 13.25
N ALA A 47 14.14 16.55 12.34
CA ALA A 47 14.57 17.01 11.02
C ALA A 47 15.48 18.25 11.11
N LYS A 48 15.19 19.14 12.04
CA LYS A 48 16.01 20.34 12.30
C LYS A 48 17.29 20.03 13.07
N GLY A 49 17.30 18.97 13.87
CA GLY A 49 18.36 18.72 14.86
C GLY A 49 18.32 19.67 16.05
N ASP A 50 17.21 20.36 16.28
CA ASP A 50 17.03 21.36 17.35
C ASP A 50 15.57 21.43 17.81
N LYS A 51 15.33 22.06 18.96
CA LYS A 51 13.99 22.31 19.49
C LYS A 51 13.22 23.31 18.66
N LEU A 52 11.88 23.28 18.79
CA LEU A 52 11.02 24.29 18.17
C LEU A 52 11.35 25.68 18.68
N ASN A 53 11.37 26.65 17.79
CA ASN A 53 11.33 28.06 18.20
C ASN A 53 9.89 28.48 18.56
N GLN A 54 9.74 29.69 19.12
CA GLN A 54 8.44 30.18 19.58
C GLN A 54 7.40 30.25 18.46
N GLY A 55 7.79 30.64 17.23
CA GLY A 55 6.87 30.71 16.08
C GLY A 55 6.36 29.32 15.66
N GLU A 56 7.26 28.34 15.58
CA GLU A 56 6.94 26.96 15.24
C GLU A 56 6.05 26.28 16.30
N ALA A 57 6.30 26.56 17.57
CA ALA A 57 5.46 26.09 18.67
C ALA A 57 4.06 26.71 18.59
N GLY A 58 3.97 28.03 18.27
CA GLY A 58 2.71 28.71 18.04
C GLY A 58 1.92 28.11 16.86
N GLU A 59 2.57 27.81 15.73
CA GLU A 59 1.92 27.13 14.60
C GLU A 59 1.31 25.78 15.01
N LEU A 60 2.00 25.00 15.82
CA LEU A 60 1.49 23.69 16.28
C LEU A 60 0.31 23.85 17.22
N GLU A 61 0.32 24.84 18.13
CA GLU A 61 -0.79 25.09 19.04
C GLU A 61 -2.04 25.57 18.26
N GLU A 62 -1.87 26.48 17.31
CA GLU A 62 -2.97 26.90 16.44
C GLU A 62 -3.53 25.74 15.61
N PHE A 63 -2.67 24.87 15.06
CA PHE A 63 -3.12 23.68 14.33
C PHE A 63 -3.83 22.69 15.26
N ARG A 64 -3.38 22.56 16.50
CA ARG A 64 -4.05 21.77 17.55
C ARG A 64 -5.49 22.27 17.77
N ASP A 65 -5.68 23.58 17.87
CA ASP A 65 -7.02 24.17 18.05
C ASP A 65 -7.92 23.90 16.83
N LEU A 66 -7.38 23.97 15.61
CA LEU A 66 -8.11 23.60 14.41
C LEU A 66 -8.53 22.12 14.43
N MET A 67 -7.65 21.23 14.88
CA MET A 67 -7.98 19.80 15.00
C MET A 67 -9.04 19.55 16.09
N LEU A 68 -8.90 20.17 17.27
CA LEU A 68 -9.88 20.05 18.37
C LEU A 68 -11.28 20.46 17.93
N THR A 69 -11.38 21.55 17.17
CA THR A 69 -12.63 22.08 16.64
C THR A 69 -13.08 21.42 15.33
N ARG A 70 -12.26 20.49 14.78
CA ARG A 70 -12.49 19.82 13.50
C ARG A 70 -12.62 20.78 12.32
N LYS A 71 -11.96 21.92 12.39
CA LYS A 71 -11.85 22.89 11.29
C LYS A 71 -10.81 22.49 10.26
N ALA A 72 -9.73 21.85 10.71
CA ALA A 72 -8.74 21.17 9.87
C ALA A 72 -8.19 19.96 10.60
N THR A 73 -7.60 19.00 9.87
CA THR A 73 -6.98 17.80 10.45
C THR A 73 -5.89 17.24 9.54
N THR A 74 -5.04 16.40 10.12
CA THR A 74 -4.17 15.52 9.36
C THR A 74 -4.98 14.38 8.73
N SER A 75 -4.35 13.61 7.84
CA SER A 75 -4.98 12.42 7.25
C SER A 75 -5.46 11.43 8.30
N GLY A 76 -6.45 10.63 7.95
CA GLY A 76 -6.92 9.54 8.79
C GLY A 76 -5.82 8.56 9.19
N ARG A 77 -4.79 8.41 8.35
CA ARG A 77 -3.61 7.60 8.63
C ARG A 77 -2.80 8.16 9.80
N THR A 78 -2.51 9.44 9.78
CA THR A 78 -1.78 10.13 10.84
C THR A 78 -2.60 10.18 12.12
N LEU A 79 -3.93 10.39 12.03
CA LEU A 79 -4.83 10.29 13.19
C LEU A 79 -4.77 8.91 13.85
N TRP A 80 -4.67 7.84 13.06
CA TRP A 80 -4.63 6.46 13.56
C TRP A 80 -3.26 6.06 14.11
N LEU A 81 -2.18 6.33 13.36
CA LEU A 81 -0.84 5.80 13.67
C LEU A 81 0.15 6.85 14.21
N GLY A 82 -0.01 8.14 13.88
CA GLY A 82 0.94 9.18 14.29
C GLY A 82 1.20 9.16 15.79
N GLY A 83 2.48 9.18 16.19
CA GLY A 83 2.91 9.14 17.57
C GLY A 83 2.94 7.75 18.23
N THR A 84 2.49 6.70 17.54
CA THR A 84 2.58 5.32 18.05
C THR A 84 3.97 4.74 17.82
N ASP A 85 4.33 3.69 18.57
CA ASP A 85 5.59 2.97 18.39
C ASP A 85 5.72 2.34 17.00
N VAL A 86 4.60 1.89 16.40
CA VAL A 86 4.59 1.39 15.02
C VAL A 86 4.98 2.47 14.03
N ALA A 87 4.42 3.68 14.17
CA ALA A 87 4.74 4.79 13.31
C ALA A 87 6.21 5.23 13.44
N LYS A 88 6.77 5.17 14.64
CA LYS A 88 8.19 5.48 14.87
C LYS A 88 9.14 4.40 14.36
N LYS A 89 8.71 3.14 14.35
CA LYS A 89 9.50 2.00 13.86
C LYS A 89 9.41 1.82 12.35
N HIS A 90 8.26 2.14 11.76
CA HIS A 90 7.93 1.96 10.35
C HIS A 90 7.29 3.24 9.83
N GLU A 91 8.11 4.25 9.61
CA GLU A 91 7.64 5.61 9.33
C GLU A 91 6.93 5.74 7.97
N ALA A 92 7.22 4.86 7.00
CA ALA A 92 6.45 4.75 5.76
C ALA A 92 4.96 4.51 5.99
N SER A 93 4.56 3.93 7.14
CA SER A 93 3.16 3.75 7.53
C SER A 93 2.38 5.06 7.67
N GLN A 94 3.06 6.20 7.72
CA GLN A 94 2.45 7.52 7.82
C GLN A 94 1.94 8.05 6.47
N PHE A 95 2.46 7.53 5.35
CA PHE A 95 1.99 7.93 4.03
C PHE A 95 0.67 7.25 3.67
N ASN A 96 -0.22 8.00 3.02
CA ASN A 96 -1.52 7.50 2.58
C ASN A 96 -1.37 6.59 1.37
N CYS A 97 -0.62 7.05 0.38
CA CYS A 97 -0.44 6.35 -0.88
C CYS A 97 0.98 6.52 -1.42
N SER A 98 1.28 5.70 -2.42
CA SER A 98 2.56 5.70 -3.13
C SER A 98 2.34 5.38 -4.60
N PHE A 99 3.38 5.57 -5.40
CA PHE A 99 3.45 5.09 -6.77
C PHE A 99 4.85 4.55 -7.06
N GLY A 100 4.92 3.43 -7.81
CA GLY A 100 6.16 2.85 -8.29
C GLY A 100 6.01 2.09 -9.60
N ARG A 101 7.05 2.10 -10.44
CA ARG A 101 7.17 1.21 -11.60
C ARG A 101 7.69 -0.13 -11.10
N ILE A 102 7.07 -1.21 -11.53
CA ILE A 102 7.38 -2.56 -11.09
C ILE A 102 8.17 -3.28 -12.17
N GLU A 103 9.48 -3.27 -12.04
CA GLU A 103 10.44 -3.80 -13.02
C GLU A 103 11.31 -4.92 -12.43
N THR A 104 11.48 -4.95 -11.10
CA THR A 104 12.41 -5.83 -10.40
C THR A 104 11.74 -6.51 -9.21
N VAL A 105 12.37 -7.58 -8.70
CA VAL A 105 11.92 -8.25 -7.46
C VAL A 105 11.87 -7.28 -6.28
N HIS A 106 12.82 -6.34 -6.19
CA HIS A 106 12.82 -5.35 -5.13
C HIS A 106 11.62 -4.41 -5.20
N ASP A 107 11.18 -4.00 -6.40
CA ASP A 107 9.99 -3.16 -6.56
C ASP A 107 8.72 -3.88 -6.12
N VAL A 108 8.62 -5.19 -6.41
CA VAL A 108 7.52 -6.04 -5.94
C VAL A 108 7.52 -6.14 -4.41
N VAL A 109 8.68 -6.33 -3.79
CA VAL A 109 8.82 -6.38 -2.32
C VAL A 109 8.44 -5.05 -1.68
N ASP A 110 8.88 -3.93 -2.26
CA ASP A 110 8.53 -2.59 -1.78
C ASP A 110 7.00 -2.36 -1.84
N ALA A 111 6.37 -2.69 -2.97
CA ALA A 111 4.93 -2.56 -3.14
C ALA A 111 4.16 -3.40 -2.10
N PHE A 112 4.55 -4.65 -1.91
CA PHE A 112 3.92 -5.51 -0.90
C PHE A 112 4.16 -5.00 0.53
N TRP A 113 5.37 -4.53 0.82
CA TRP A 113 5.67 -3.93 2.11
C TRP A 113 4.80 -2.70 2.40
N LEU A 114 4.63 -1.81 1.42
CA LEU A 114 3.78 -0.62 1.53
C LEU A 114 2.31 -1.00 1.74
N LEU A 115 1.79 -1.98 1.00
CA LEU A 115 0.45 -2.53 1.22
C LEU A 115 0.29 -3.06 2.65
N LEU A 116 1.26 -3.84 3.14
CA LEU A 116 1.26 -4.37 4.52
C LEU A 116 1.32 -3.28 5.59
N GLN A 117 1.92 -2.11 5.28
CA GLN A 117 1.84 -0.91 6.11
C GLN A 117 0.48 -0.19 5.99
N GLY A 118 -0.36 -0.63 5.05
CA GLY A 118 -1.65 -0.05 4.73
C GLY A 118 -1.56 1.21 3.85
N CYS A 119 -0.44 1.45 3.18
CA CYS A 119 -0.30 2.47 2.16
C CYS A 119 -1.01 2.00 0.88
N GLY A 120 -1.77 2.86 0.23
CA GLY A 120 -2.29 2.58 -1.10
C GLY A 120 -1.16 2.59 -2.14
N VAL A 121 -1.20 1.70 -3.12
CA VAL A 121 -0.13 1.55 -4.11
C VAL A 121 -0.66 1.78 -5.53
N GLY A 122 -0.19 2.86 -6.16
CA GLY A 122 -0.27 3.01 -7.60
C GLY A 122 0.93 2.34 -8.26
N PHE A 123 0.74 1.68 -9.37
CA PHE A 123 1.85 1.02 -10.06
C PHE A 123 1.69 0.96 -11.58
N GLU A 124 2.81 1.01 -12.28
CA GLU A 124 2.92 0.67 -13.69
C GLU A 124 3.63 -0.69 -13.79
N PRO A 125 2.96 -1.75 -14.30
CA PRO A 125 3.64 -2.99 -14.63
C PRO A 125 4.60 -2.75 -15.79
N VAL A 126 5.86 -3.17 -15.65
CA VAL A 126 6.89 -2.98 -16.69
C VAL A 126 7.62 -4.29 -16.92
N VAL A 127 7.72 -4.70 -18.18
CA VAL A 127 8.56 -5.85 -18.54
C VAL A 127 10.02 -5.45 -18.34
N GLY A 128 10.64 -5.99 -17.30
CA GLY A 128 12.00 -5.66 -16.88
C GLY A 128 12.83 -6.92 -16.64
N THR A 129 13.19 -7.15 -15.36
CA THR A 129 14.01 -8.30 -14.95
C THR A 129 13.21 -9.38 -14.22
N LEU A 130 11.90 -9.19 -14.07
CA LEU A 130 11.02 -10.18 -13.44
C LEU A 130 10.85 -11.39 -14.36
N ASN A 131 11.13 -12.55 -13.85
CA ASN A 131 11.00 -13.82 -14.59
C ASN A 131 10.37 -14.90 -13.71
N GLY A 132 9.79 -15.90 -14.34
CA GLY A 132 9.30 -17.10 -13.67
C GLY A 132 10.43 -17.90 -13.00
N PHE A 133 10.08 -19.01 -12.38
CA PHE A 133 11.07 -19.93 -11.82
C PHE A 133 12.03 -20.45 -12.90
N ALA A 134 13.23 -20.88 -12.50
CA ALA A 134 14.16 -21.47 -13.45
C ALA A 134 13.58 -22.73 -14.12
N ARG A 135 12.74 -23.47 -13.39
CA ARG A 135 11.95 -24.61 -13.83
C ARG A 135 10.66 -24.68 -13.05
N ALA A 136 9.57 -25.13 -13.65
CA ALA A 136 8.31 -25.38 -12.94
C ALA A 136 8.54 -26.39 -11.81
N ALA A 137 7.93 -26.13 -10.65
CA ALA A 137 8.06 -26.92 -9.44
C ALA A 137 6.69 -27.24 -8.84
N ASP A 138 6.56 -28.40 -8.19
CA ASP A 138 5.37 -28.73 -7.40
C ASP A 138 5.26 -27.78 -6.21
N ILE A 139 4.07 -27.25 -5.97
CA ILE A 139 3.79 -26.36 -4.84
C ILE A 139 3.05 -27.14 -3.75
N GLU A 140 3.66 -27.23 -2.58
CA GLU A 140 3.08 -27.88 -1.40
C GLU A 140 2.87 -26.84 -0.29
N VAL A 141 1.70 -26.87 0.36
CA VAL A 141 1.34 -25.92 1.42
C VAL A 141 1.20 -26.64 2.76
N TRP A 142 1.94 -26.16 3.77
CA TRP A 142 1.85 -26.66 5.13
C TRP A 142 1.20 -25.61 6.03
N ARG A 143 0.10 -26.00 6.66
CA ARG A 143 -0.65 -25.19 7.60
C ARG A 143 -0.86 -25.92 8.91
N SER A 144 -1.17 -25.21 9.98
CA SER A 144 -1.58 -25.79 11.26
C SER A 144 -2.43 -24.80 12.03
N ASP A 145 -3.32 -25.33 12.84
CA ASP A 145 -4.04 -24.52 13.80
C ASP A 145 -3.08 -24.04 14.91
N ARG A 146 -3.03 -22.72 15.07
CA ARG A 146 -2.30 -22.06 16.18
C ARG A 146 -3.26 -21.23 17.00
N THR A 147 -2.89 -21.01 18.25
CA THR A 147 -3.65 -20.17 19.19
C THR A 147 -2.98 -18.83 19.45
N ASP A 148 -1.69 -18.71 19.17
CA ASP A 148 -0.85 -17.57 19.52
C ASP A 148 0.15 -17.19 18.43
N LYS A 149 0.86 -16.09 18.65
CA LYS A 149 1.93 -15.60 17.77
C LYS A 149 3.07 -16.60 17.70
N GLY A 150 3.55 -16.87 16.48
CA GLY A 150 4.69 -17.72 16.23
C GLY A 150 6.01 -16.97 16.06
N ARG A 151 6.97 -17.64 15.43
CA ARG A 151 8.27 -17.04 15.08
C ARG A 151 8.08 -15.87 14.12
N GLU A 152 8.74 -14.74 14.36
CA GLU A 152 8.62 -13.54 13.52
C GLU A 152 9.42 -13.61 12.21
N GLU A 153 10.52 -14.36 12.18
CA GLU A 153 11.44 -14.40 11.04
C GLU A 153 11.17 -15.59 10.13
N ASN A 154 11.50 -15.43 8.84
CA ASN A 154 11.46 -16.54 7.88
C ASN A 154 12.62 -17.51 8.11
N VAL A 155 12.37 -18.80 7.84
CA VAL A 155 13.42 -19.80 7.69
C VAL A 155 13.29 -20.41 6.29
N SER A 156 14.40 -20.49 5.56
CA SER A 156 14.44 -21.14 4.25
C SER A 156 15.52 -22.21 4.22
N GLU A 157 15.22 -23.33 3.57
CA GLU A 157 16.06 -24.49 3.46
C GLU A 157 15.97 -25.05 2.03
N LEU A 158 17.11 -25.37 1.45
CA LEU A 158 17.20 -26.14 0.21
C LEU A 158 17.85 -27.48 0.54
N ARG A 159 17.19 -28.59 0.21
CA ARG A 159 17.66 -29.92 0.47
C ARG A 159 17.46 -30.85 -0.74
N VAL A 160 18.22 -31.93 -0.80
CA VAL A 160 18.02 -33.01 -1.75
C VAL A 160 17.48 -34.21 -0.96
N THR A 161 16.37 -34.79 -1.42
CA THR A 161 15.80 -35.99 -0.79
C THR A 161 16.61 -37.23 -1.13
N ALA A 162 16.30 -38.34 -0.49
CA ALA A 162 16.95 -39.63 -0.79
C ALA A 162 16.70 -40.09 -2.25
N GLU A 163 15.58 -39.68 -2.84
CA GLU A 163 15.20 -39.93 -4.23
C GLU A 163 15.84 -38.93 -5.22
N GLY A 164 16.67 -38.01 -4.74
CA GLY A 164 17.37 -37.03 -5.57
C GLY A 164 16.56 -35.76 -5.89
N LEU A 165 15.35 -35.58 -5.33
CA LEU A 165 14.54 -34.38 -5.57
C LEU A 165 15.11 -33.19 -4.80
N ARG A 166 15.21 -32.04 -5.48
CA ARG A 166 15.59 -30.76 -4.89
C ARG A 166 14.33 -30.08 -4.33
N VAL A 167 14.29 -29.90 -3.03
CA VAL A 167 13.13 -29.32 -2.32
C VAL A 167 13.56 -28.05 -1.64
N TYR A 168 12.90 -26.94 -2.01
CA TYR A 168 13.03 -25.66 -1.33
C TYR A 168 11.86 -25.49 -0.35
N ARG A 169 12.16 -25.35 0.93
CA ARG A 169 11.16 -25.07 1.96
C ARG A 169 11.32 -23.63 2.45
N LEU A 170 10.21 -22.88 2.43
CA LEU A 170 10.11 -21.54 2.99
C LEU A 170 9.10 -21.54 4.13
N SER A 171 9.58 -21.49 5.37
CA SER A 171 8.76 -21.30 6.57
C SER A 171 8.56 -19.81 6.79
N VAL A 172 7.34 -19.34 6.56
CA VAL A 172 6.97 -17.92 6.66
C VAL A 172 6.80 -17.51 8.12
N GLY A 173 7.42 -16.40 8.51
CA GLY A 173 7.34 -15.86 9.87
C GLY A 173 6.06 -15.05 10.10
N ASP A 174 5.72 -14.86 11.37
CA ASP A 174 4.51 -14.16 11.82
C ASP A 174 4.77 -12.65 11.99
N SER A 175 5.15 -11.99 10.91
CA SER A 175 5.31 -10.53 10.86
C SER A 175 5.15 -10.02 9.43
N ALA A 176 4.70 -8.76 9.27
CA ALA A 176 4.60 -8.10 7.98
C ALA A 176 5.95 -8.08 7.23
N LYS A 177 7.04 -7.86 7.96
CA LYS A 177 8.41 -7.88 7.42
C LYS A 177 8.78 -9.27 6.86
N ALA A 178 8.40 -10.33 7.57
CA ALA A 178 8.61 -11.71 7.10
C ALA A 178 7.80 -11.99 5.84
N TRP A 179 6.56 -11.52 5.75
CA TRP A 179 5.71 -11.73 4.58
C TRP A 179 6.30 -11.08 3.32
N ALA A 180 6.69 -9.79 3.41
CA ALA A 180 7.34 -9.09 2.30
C ALA A 180 8.64 -9.80 1.86
N LYS A 181 9.49 -10.19 2.82
CA LYS A 181 10.73 -10.92 2.55
C LYS A 181 10.49 -12.34 2.01
N ALA A 182 9.40 -13.01 2.41
CA ALA A 182 9.05 -14.34 1.88
C ALA A 182 8.77 -14.28 0.38
N LEU A 183 7.98 -13.29 -0.05
CA LEU A 183 7.73 -13.05 -1.47
C LEU A 183 9.04 -12.79 -2.23
N GLY A 184 9.89 -11.91 -1.72
CA GLY A 184 11.20 -11.64 -2.33
C GLY A 184 12.07 -12.89 -2.46
N LYS A 185 12.08 -13.76 -1.46
CA LYS A 185 12.81 -15.04 -1.50
C LYS A 185 12.28 -16.00 -2.57
N LEU A 186 10.95 -16.07 -2.74
CA LEU A 186 10.33 -16.90 -3.78
C LEU A 186 10.69 -16.38 -5.17
N MET A 187 10.52 -15.10 -5.41
CA MET A 187 10.79 -14.48 -6.71
C MET A 187 12.29 -14.44 -7.06
N ALA A 188 13.17 -14.41 -6.06
CA ALA A 188 14.61 -14.45 -6.24
C ALA A 188 15.18 -15.88 -6.32
N LEU A 189 14.34 -16.93 -6.26
CA LEU A 189 14.79 -18.33 -6.33
C LEU A 189 15.31 -18.65 -7.75
N LYS A 190 16.64 -18.68 -7.91
CA LYS A 190 17.32 -18.95 -9.18
C LYS A 190 17.70 -20.42 -9.36
N ASP A 191 17.78 -21.16 -8.28
CA ASP A 191 18.06 -22.60 -8.34
C ASP A 191 16.85 -23.37 -8.89
N PRO A 192 17.01 -24.25 -9.89
CA PRO A 192 15.95 -25.15 -10.30
C PRO A 192 15.64 -26.13 -9.16
N VAL A 193 14.39 -26.19 -8.77
CA VAL A 193 13.89 -27.12 -7.74
C VAL A 193 12.75 -27.95 -8.28
N ASP A 194 12.54 -29.14 -7.71
CA ASP A 194 11.45 -30.03 -8.08
C ASP A 194 10.17 -29.70 -7.28
N ARG A 195 10.36 -29.21 -6.05
CA ARG A 195 9.25 -28.86 -5.14
C ARG A 195 9.55 -27.64 -4.31
N ILE A 196 8.53 -26.81 -4.09
CA ILE A 196 8.52 -25.67 -3.16
C ILE A 196 7.50 -25.95 -2.07
N ILE A 197 7.95 -25.97 -0.81
CA ILE A 197 7.07 -26.10 0.37
C ILE A 197 6.90 -24.73 0.98
N LEU A 198 5.67 -24.22 0.96
CA LEU A 198 5.24 -23.00 1.63
C LEU A 198 4.69 -23.37 3.01
N ASP A 199 5.45 -23.08 4.06
CA ASP A 199 5.12 -23.48 5.43
C ASP A 199 4.65 -22.28 6.26
N TYR A 200 3.34 -22.23 6.52
CA TYR A 200 2.67 -21.13 7.25
C TYR A 200 2.42 -21.44 8.73
N ARG A 201 2.89 -22.57 9.24
CA ARG A 201 2.61 -23.07 10.59
C ARG A 201 3.11 -22.13 11.71
N ALA A 202 3.90 -21.11 11.41
CA ALA A 202 4.32 -20.10 12.38
C ALA A 202 3.33 -18.92 12.49
N ILE A 203 2.36 -18.78 11.58
CA ILE A 203 1.47 -17.61 11.52
C ILE A 203 0.31 -17.79 12.51
N ARG A 204 0.01 -16.72 13.27
CA ARG A 204 -1.12 -16.66 14.21
C ARG A 204 -2.46 -16.78 13.47
N PRO A 205 -3.54 -17.20 14.15
CA PRO A 205 -4.85 -17.31 13.51
C PRO A 205 -5.43 -15.96 13.09
N ALA A 206 -6.35 -16.01 12.14
CA ALA A 206 -7.21 -14.89 11.80
C ALA A 206 -8.02 -14.42 13.01
N GLY A 207 -8.38 -13.14 13.08
CA GLY A 207 -9.12 -12.57 14.20
C GLY A 207 -8.24 -12.11 15.38
N THR A 208 -6.98 -12.52 15.45
CA THR A 208 -6.03 -12.08 16.48
C THR A 208 -5.74 -10.59 16.35
N ARG A 209 -5.84 -9.84 17.46
CA ARG A 209 -5.55 -8.42 17.47
C ARG A 209 -4.06 -8.12 17.24
N LEU A 210 -3.78 -7.20 16.35
CA LEU A 210 -2.43 -6.66 16.11
C LEU A 210 -2.20 -5.46 17.02
N LYS A 211 -1.58 -5.66 18.17
CA LYS A 211 -1.40 -4.64 19.22
C LYS A 211 -0.80 -3.34 18.68
N GLY A 212 0.25 -3.42 17.87
CA GLY A 212 0.93 -2.26 17.32
C GLY A 212 0.08 -1.47 16.34
N TYR A 213 -0.44 -2.12 15.29
CA TYR A 213 -1.28 -1.48 14.28
C TYR A 213 -2.71 -1.23 14.80
N GLY A 214 -3.18 -1.98 15.80
CA GLY A 214 -4.55 -1.91 16.30
C GLY A 214 -5.58 -2.52 15.33
N TRP A 215 -5.11 -3.32 14.36
CA TRP A 215 -5.93 -4.08 13.41
C TRP A 215 -6.12 -5.52 13.85
N ILE A 216 -6.80 -6.28 13.01
CA ILE A 216 -7.04 -7.71 13.19
C ILE A 216 -6.19 -8.47 12.17
N SER A 217 -5.53 -9.54 12.61
CA SER A 217 -4.78 -10.44 11.75
C SER A 217 -5.69 -11.13 10.74
N SER A 218 -5.25 -11.24 9.49
CA SER A 218 -5.88 -12.09 8.49
C SER A 218 -5.55 -13.58 8.65
N GLY A 219 -4.64 -13.91 9.57
CA GLY A 219 -4.09 -15.26 9.62
C GLY A 219 -3.27 -15.57 8.37
N ASP A 220 -3.14 -16.85 8.08
CA ASP A 220 -2.51 -17.36 6.86
C ASP A 220 -3.51 -17.64 5.72
N ASP A 221 -4.82 -17.49 5.96
CA ASP A 221 -5.87 -17.89 5.00
C ASP A 221 -5.75 -17.21 3.64
N THR A 222 -5.61 -15.88 3.65
CA THR A 222 -5.47 -15.12 2.40
C THR A 222 -4.04 -15.16 1.87
N LEU A 223 -3.05 -15.20 2.76
CA LEU A 223 -1.63 -15.20 2.37
C LEU A 223 -1.23 -16.48 1.63
N HIS A 224 -1.66 -17.67 2.12
CA HIS A 224 -1.28 -18.92 1.46
C HIS A 224 -1.91 -19.02 0.07
N ILE A 225 -3.15 -18.55 -0.12
CA ILE A 225 -3.80 -18.48 -1.42
C ILE A 225 -3.02 -17.56 -2.36
N ALA A 226 -2.72 -16.33 -1.91
CA ALA A 226 -2.01 -15.35 -2.71
C ALA A 226 -0.61 -15.86 -3.14
N LEU A 227 0.20 -16.35 -2.21
CA LEU A 227 1.53 -16.84 -2.55
C LEU A 227 1.50 -18.10 -3.42
N SER A 228 0.49 -18.98 -3.25
CA SER A 228 0.30 -20.14 -4.14
C SER A 228 -0.05 -19.71 -5.57
N ARG A 229 -0.93 -18.70 -5.73
CA ARG A 229 -1.27 -18.14 -7.05
C ARG A 229 -0.05 -17.44 -7.69
N ILE A 230 0.73 -16.71 -6.92
CA ILE A 230 1.98 -16.11 -7.40
C ILE A 230 2.97 -17.20 -7.83
N CYS A 231 3.12 -18.29 -7.07
CA CYS A 231 3.94 -19.43 -7.49
C CYS A 231 3.42 -20.07 -8.79
N GLN A 232 2.11 -20.11 -9.00
CA GLN A 232 1.53 -20.59 -10.25
C GLN A 232 1.92 -19.69 -11.43
N ILE A 233 1.80 -18.37 -11.30
CA ILE A 233 2.28 -17.41 -12.32
C ILE A 233 3.77 -17.64 -12.63
N MET A 234 4.58 -17.82 -11.58
CA MET A 234 6.01 -18.08 -11.72
C MET A 234 6.31 -19.42 -12.42
N ASN A 235 5.48 -20.45 -12.21
CA ASN A 235 5.56 -21.76 -12.90
C ASN A 235 5.16 -21.62 -14.37
N ASP A 236 4.06 -20.92 -14.67
CA ASP A 236 3.55 -20.75 -16.04
C ASP A 236 4.55 -19.97 -16.91
N ARG A 237 5.37 -19.14 -16.28
CA ARG A 237 6.47 -18.36 -16.90
C ARG A 237 7.86 -18.97 -16.65
N ALA A 238 7.95 -20.25 -16.34
CA ALA A 238 9.24 -20.87 -16.05
C ALA A 238 10.26 -20.64 -17.19
N GLY A 239 11.42 -20.06 -16.84
CA GLY A 239 12.46 -19.71 -17.80
C GLY A 239 12.16 -18.51 -18.71
N GLN A 240 11.07 -17.76 -18.48
CA GLN A 240 10.63 -16.63 -19.29
C GLN A 240 10.43 -15.39 -18.42
N LEU A 241 10.46 -14.21 -19.06
CA LEU A 241 10.08 -12.95 -18.41
C LEU A 241 8.57 -12.95 -18.12
N LEU A 242 8.20 -12.27 -17.02
CA LEU A 242 6.79 -11.96 -16.74
C LEU A 242 6.29 -10.90 -17.72
N THR A 243 5.06 -11.08 -18.20
CA THR A 243 4.32 -10.06 -18.95
C THR A 243 3.81 -8.97 -18.03
N ARG A 244 3.30 -7.85 -18.57
CA ARG A 244 2.65 -6.81 -17.77
C ARG A 244 1.42 -7.34 -17.06
N MET A 245 0.65 -8.22 -17.72
CA MET A 245 -0.54 -8.84 -17.12
C MET A 245 -0.16 -9.80 -15.97
N ASP A 246 0.92 -10.55 -16.10
CA ASP A 246 1.44 -11.37 -14.98
C ASP A 246 1.80 -10.50 -13.77
N ILE A 247 2.44 -9.35 -14.00
CA ILE A 247 2.81 -8.39 -12.95
C ILE A 247 1.56 -7.76 -12.32
N LEU A 248 0.55 -7.42 -13.13
CA LEU A 248 -0.75 -6.94 -12.63
C LEU A 248 -1.38 -7.97 -11.69
N ASP A 249 -1.47 -9.22 -12.13
CA ASP A 249 -2.06 -10.30 -11.35
C ASP A 249 -1.28 -10.58 -10.06
N LEU A 250 0.05 -10.52 -10.13
CA LEU A 250 0.93 -10.67 -8.98
C LEU A 250 0.66 -9.59 -7.92
N LEU A 251 0.58 -8.29 -8.30
CA LEU A 251 0.28 -7.20 -7.40
C LEU A 251 -1.13 -7.35 -6.81
N ASN A 252 -2.12 -7.64 -7.64
CA ASN A 252 -3.50 -7.84 -7.18
C ASN A 252 -3.64 -9.01 -6.20
N HIS A 253 -2.93 -10.11 -6.41
CA HIS A 253 -2.89 -11.21 -5.42
C HIS A 253 -2.27 -10.76 -4.10
N MET A 254 -1.23 -9.93 -4.11
CA MET A 254 -0.67 -9.37 -2.87
C MET A 254 -1.69 -8.51 -2.12
N GLY A 255 -2.44 -7.66 -2.83
CA GLY A 255 -3.48 -6.83 -2.25
C GLY A 255 -4.57 -7.63 -1.55
N THR A 256 -4.91 -8.82 -2.06
CA THR A 256 -5.92 -9.70 -1.43
C THR A 256 -5.48 -10.30 -0.09
N THR A 257 -4.19 -10.25 0.26
CA THR A 257 -3.69 -10.77 1.54
C THR A 257 -4.19 -9.98 2.76
N LEU A 258 -4.64 -8.74 2.53
CA LEU A 258 -5.06 -7.83 3.57
C LEU A 258 -6.58 -7.88 3.74
N SER A 259 -7.07 -8.71 4.64
CA SER A 259 -8.49 -8.98 4.87
C SER A 259 -9.34 -7.78 5.30
N SER A 260 -8.75 -6.65 5.61
CA SER A 260 -9.48 -5.55 6.19
C SER A 260 -9.19 -4.21 5.52
N ARG A 261 -9.77 -3.98 4.33
CA ARG A 261 -10.10 -2.62 3.87
C ARG A 261 -8.95 -1.59 3.79
N ARG A 262 -7.69 -2.00 3.76
CA ARG A 262 -6.55 -1.07 3.71
C ARG A 262 -5.57 -1.35 2.58
N SER A 263 -5.91 -2.24 1.69
CA SER A 263 -5.27 -2.36 0.40
C SER A 263 -6.08 -1.56 -0.62
N ALA A 264 -5.45 -0.61 -1.26
CA ALA A 264 -6.00 0.11 -2.40
C ALA A 264 -4.91 0.14 -3.46
N GLU A 265 -5.27 -0.21 -4.69
CA GLU A 265 -4.32 -0.25 -5.79
C GLU A 265 -4.88 0.48 -7.01
N ILE A 266 -4.00 1.03 -7.82
CA ILE A 266 -4.29 1.44 -9.19
C ILE A 266 -3.16 0.96 -10.10
N ALA A 267 -3.53 0.23 -11.14
CA ALA A 267 -2.61 -0.11 -12.21
C ALA A 267 -2.76 0.91 -13.34
N VAL A 268 -1.64 1.41 -13.86
CA VAL A 268 -1.64 2.30 -15.00
C VAL A 268 -0.84 1.69 -16.15
N MET A 269 -1.29 1.91 -17.38
CA MET A 269 -0.62 1.41 -18.58
C MET A 269 -0.66 2.47 -19.69
N PRO A 270 0.46 2.72 -20.40
CA PRO A 270 0.45 3.55 -21.61
C PRO A 270 -0.50 2.98 -22.68
N VAL A 271 -1.24 3.86 -23.37
CA VAL A 271 -2.24 3.44 -24.36
C VAL A 271 -1.63 2.78 -25.60
N ASP A 272 -0.34 3.00 -25.85
CA ASP A 272 0.42 2.42 -26.95
C ASP A 272 1.19 1.14 -26.57
N ASP A 273 0.89 0.56 -25.41
CA ASP A 273 1.51 -0.68 -24.96
C ASP A 273 1.01 -1.89 -25.78
N PRO A 274 1.89 -2.85 -26.11
CA PRO A 274 1.50 -4.06 -26.83
C PRO A 274 0.44 -4.93 -26.13
N GLU A 275 0.36 -4.91 -24.79
CA GLU A 275 -0.60 -5.69 -24.00
C GLU A 275 -1.90 -4.92 -23.70
N ILE A 276 -2.15 -3.80 -24.42
CA ILE A 276 -3.25 -2.89 -24.14
C ILE A 276 -4.64 -3.56 -24.22
N ASP A 277 -4.85 -4.45 -25.17
CA ASP A 277 -6.12 -5.14 -25.34
C ASP A 277 -6.47 -6.06 -24.18
N GLU A 278 -5.47 -6.79 -23.68
CA GLU A 278 -5.62 -7.63 -22.48
C GLU A 278 -5.88 -6.78 -21.24
N PHE A 279 -5.22 -5.64 -21.14
CA PHE A 279 -5.39 -4.73 -20.01
C PHE A 279 -6.79 -4.08 -19.99
N ILE A 280 -7.32 -3.64 -21.15
CA ILE A 280 -8.67 -3.08 -21.25
C ILE A 280 -9.73 -4.12 -20.84
N THR A 281 -9.53 -5.38 -21.24
CA THR A 281 -10.49 -6.46 -20.95
C THR A 281 -10.12 -7.27 -19.70
N ALA A 282 -9.15 -6.84 -18.92
CA ALA A 282 -8.58 -7.55 -17.78
C ALA A 282 -9.60 -8.02 -16.75
N LYS A 283 -10.71 -7.27 -16.60
CA LYS A 283 -11.78 -7.56 -15.63
C LYS A 283 -13.04 -8.17 -16.26
N LYS A 284 -12.95 -8.60 -17.51
CA LYS A 284 -14.05 -9.37 -18.13
C LYS A 284 -14.34 -10.59 -17.26
N ASP A 285 -15.63 -10.83 -17.01
CA ASP A 285 -16.10 -11.94 -16.19
C ASP A 285 -15.47 -12.00 -14.77
N PHE A 286 -15.24 -10.83 -14.15
CA PHE A 286 -14.55 -10.71 -12.84
C PHE A 286 -15.23 -11.49 -11.70
N TRP A 287 -16.50 -11.87 -11.86
CA TRP A 287 -17.26 -12.70 -10.91
C TRP A 287 -16.84 -14.18 -10.93
N LEU A 288 -16.03 -14.60 -11.91
CA LEU A 288 -15.42 -15.92 -11.92
C LEU A 288 -14.24 -15.94 -10.94
N HIS A 289 -14.08 -17.04 -10.23
CA HIS A 289 -13.05 -17.18 -9.19
C HIS A 289 -11.62 -16.92 -9.70
N ASP A 290 -11.32 -17.27 -10.94
CA ASP A 290 -9.99 -17.13 -11.51
C ASP A 290 -9.63 -15.68 -11.85
N ASN A 291 -10.60 -14.78 -11.92
CA ASN A 291 -10.40 -13.38 -12.30
C ASN A 291 -10.74 -12.38 -11.17
N ALA A 292 -11.31 -12.84 -10.06
CA ALA A 292 -11.80 -11.99 -8.99
C ALA A 292 -10.70 -11.14 -8.31
N HIS A 293 -9.44 -11.59 -8.29
CA HIS A 293 -8.33 -10.85 -7.72
C HIS A 293 -8.10 -9.50 -8.42
N ARG A 294 -8.42 -9.37 -9.72
CA ARG A 294 -8.28 -8.12 -10.48
C ARG A 294 -9.22 -7.00 -10.05
N GLN A 295 -10.21 -7.29 -9.18
CA GLN A 295 -11.01 -6.26 -8.52
C GLN A 295 -10.22 -5.49 -7.45
N GLN A 296 -9.04 -5.95 -7.09
CA GLN A 296 -8.18 -5.32 -6.09
C GLN A 296 -7.63 -3.97 -6.55
N SER A 297 -7.36 -3.77 -7.83
CA SER A 297 -6.90 -2.50 -8.38
C SER A 297 -7.95 -1.81 -9.24
N ASN A 298 -7.95 -0.46 -9.27
CA ASN A 298 -8.49 0.30 -10.39
C ASN A 298 -7.52 0.19 -11.56
N ASN A 299 -8.02 0.10 -12.79
CA ASN A 299 -7.17 0.09 -13.98
C ASN A 299 -7.37 1.37 -14.78
N SER A 300 -6.28 1.99 -15.26
CA SER A 300 -6.35 3.26 -16.01
C SER A 300 -5.31 3.33 -17.12
N LEU A 301 -5.71 3.94 -18.25
CA LEU A 301 -4.85 4.18 -19.41
C LEU A 301 -4.20 5.56 -19.35
N MET A 302 -2.91 5.63 -19.66
CA MET A 302 -2.16 6.88 -19.75
C MET A 302 -2.03 7.34 -21.21
N PHE A 303 -2.60 8.51 -21.51
CA PHE A 303 -2.55 9.14 -22.82
C PHE A 303 -1.47 10.24 -22.84
N TYR A 304 -0.36 9.98 -23.52
CA TYR A 304 0.72 10.96 -23.71
C TYR A 304 0.51 11.90 -24.89
N LYS A 305 -0.53 11.67 -25.68
CA LYS A 305 -1.04 12.52 -26.76
C LYS A 305 -2.56 12.47 -26.78
N LYS A 306 -3.20 13.48 -27.35
CA LYS A 306 -4.65 13.50 -27.52
C LYS A 306 -5.09 12.33 -28.40
N PRO A 307 -5.97 11.43 -27.94
CA PRO A 307 -6.45 10.31 -28.74
C PRO A 307 -7.36 10.79 -29.87
N THR A 308 -7.34 10.04 -30.96
CA THR A 308 -8.27 10.21 -32.08
C THR A 308 -9.65 9.66 -31.70
N LYS A 309 -10.67 10.03 -32.47
CA LYS A 309 -12.02 9.46 -32.30
C LYS A 309 -12.02 7.94 -32.53
N TRP A 310 -11.21 7.45 -33.45
CA TRP A 310 -11.11 6.03 -33.75
C TRP A 310 -10.48 5.27 -32.55
N GLU A 311 -9.38 5.73 -31.99
CA GLU A 311 -8.74 5.14 -30.82
C GLU A 311 -9.71 5.09 -29.61
N LEU A 312 -10.44 6.18 -29.37
CA LEU A 312 -11.45 6.19 -28.32
C LEU A 312 -12.61 5.22 -28.59
N SER A 313 -13.12 5.17 -29.84
CA SER A 313 -14.17 4.23 -30.22
C SER A 313 -13.72 2.80 -29.99
N TYR A 314 -12.51 2.46 -30.44
CA TYR A 314 -11.93 1.15 -30.22
C TYR A 314 -11.86 0.75 -28.72
N ILE A 315 -11.37 1.65 -27.87
CA ILE A 315 -11.28 1.42 -26.44
C ILE A 315 -12.67 1.23 -25.83
N PHE A 316 -13.65 2.07 -26.19
CA PHE A 316 -15.01 1.95 -25.69
C PHE A 316 -15.70 0.66 -26.15
N ASP A 317 -15.48 0.22 -27.39
CA ASP A 317 -16.01 -1.05 -27.88
C ASP A 317 -15.46 -2.23 -27.04
N ARG A 318 -14.18 -2.21 -26.69
CA ARG A 318 -13.55 -3.19 -25.80
C ARG A 318 -14.09 -3.14 -24.36
N MET A 319 -14.31 -1.95 -23.83
CA MET A 319 -14.92 -1.78 -22.50
C MET A 319 -16.35 -2.34 -22.46
N VAL A 320 -17.13 -2.11 -23.53
CA VAL A 320 -18.49 -2.67 -23.67
C VAL A 320 -18.43 -4.21 -23.77
N GLU A 321 -17.50 -4.76 -24.54
CA GLU A 321 -17.27 -6.19 -24.63
C GLU A 321 -16.89 -6.81 -23.28
N ALA A 322 -16.07 -6.11 -22.48
CA ALA A 322 -15.68 -6.54 -21.14
C ALA A 322 -16.83 -6.43 -20.12
N GLY A 323 -17.89 -5.70 -20.45
CA GLY A 323 -19.06 -5.52 -19.56
C GLY A 323 -18.78 -4.65 -18.33
N GLY A 324 -17.73 -3.83 -18.37
CA GLY A 324 -17.27 -2.99 -17.25
C GLY A 324 -17.21 -1.49 -17.57
N SER A 325 -16.85 -0.69 -16.57
CA SER A 325 -16.63 0.76 -16.67
C SER A 325 -15.15 1.14 -16.64
N GLU A 326 -14.26 0.18 -16.57
CA GLU A 326 -12.81 0.35 -16.64
C GLU A 326 -12.26 -0.09 -18.00
N PRO A 327 -11.08 0.43 -18.37
CA PRO A 327 -10.17 1.28 -17.63
C PRO A 327 -10.58 2.75 -17.57
N GLY A 328 -10.07 3.48 -16.54
CA GLY A 328 -10.13 4.93 -16.47
C GLY A 328 -9.15 5.59 -17.46
N PHE A 329 -9.23 6.93 -17.60
CA PHE A 329 -8.41 7.69 -18.55
C PHE A 329 -7.59 8.75 -17.81
N ILE A 330 -6.26 8.75 -18.03
CA ILE A 330 -5.33 9.74 -17.46
C ILE A 330 -4.69 10.52 -18.61
N ASN A 331 -4.86 11.84 -18.58
CA ASN A 331 -4.18 12.74 -19.52
C ASN A 331 -2.73 12.96 -19.07
N ALA A 332 -1.85 12.03 -19.45
CA ALA A 332 -0.43 12.05 -19.08
C ALA A 332 0.32 13.23 -19.74
N GLU A 333 -0.12 13.72 -20.90
CA GLU A 333 0.45 14.92 -21.53
C GLU A 333 0.25 16.16 -20.66
N ALA A 334 -0.98 16.38 -20.16
CA ALA A 334 -1.28 17.47 -19.26
C ALA A 334 -0.60 17.29 -17.89
N ALA A 335 -0.53 16.05 -17.40
CA ALA A 335 0.16 15.73 -16.16
C ALA A 335 1.65 16.11 -16.22
N LEU A 336 2.35 15.77 -17.30
CA LEU A 336 3.77 16.11 -17.51
C LEU A 336 4.02 17.62 -17.60
N LYS A 337 3.07 18.38 -18.18
CA LYS A 337 3.16 19.85 -18.21
C LYS A 337 3.08 20.49 -16.82
N ARG A 338 2.31 19.85 -15.90
CA ARG A 338 2.13 20.33 -14.54
C ARG A 338 3.17 19.79 -13.55
N ALA A 339 3.63 18.57 -13.78
CA ALA A 339 4.60 17.85 -12.95
C ALA A 339 5.58 17.09 -13.86
N PRO A 340 6.73 17.69 -14.23
CA PRO A 340 7.70 17.06 -15.16
C PRO A 340 8.24 15.71 -14.68
N HIS A 341 8.15 15.44 -13.37
CA HIS A 341 8.54 14.17 -12.76
C HIS A 341 7.47 13.08 -12.85
N PHE A 342 6.28 13.39 -13.38
CA PHE A 342 5.13 12.48 -13.44
C PHE A 342 5.49 11.14 -14.10
N LYS A 343 5.10 10.05 -13.43
CA LYS A 343 5.16 8.67 -13.92
C LYS A 343 3.84 7.93 -13.72
N GLY A 344 3.01 8.39 -12.79
CA GLY A 344 1.71 7.80 -12.51
C GLY A 344 0.98 8.51 -11.38
N VAL A 345 0.00 7.86 -10.80
CA VAL A 345 -0.91 8.43 -9.81
C VAL A 345 -1.04 7.51 -8.59
N ASN A 346 -1.52 8.09 -7.49
CA ASN A 346 -1.98 7.31 -6.34
C ASN A 346 -3.30 6.58 -6.66
N PRO A 347 -3.75 5.59 -5.85
CA PRO A 347 -4.96 4.80 -6.13
C PRO A 347 -6.25 5.56 -6.41
N CYS A 348 -6.40 6.78 -5.87
CA CYS A 348 -7.55 7.66 -6.13
C CYS A 348 -7.37 8.55 -7.37
N ALA A 349 -6.20 8.53 -8.00
CA ALA A 349 -5.83 9.28 -9.22
C ALA A 349 -5.83 10.82 -9.10
N GLU A 350 -5.83 11.37 -7.88
CA GLU A 350 -5.83 12.83 -7.66
C GLU A 350 -4.45 13.46 -7.56
N ILE A 351 -3.39 12.66 -7.29
CA ILE A 351 -2.02 13.15 -7.10
C ILE A 351 -1.10 12.64 -8.20
N LEU A 352 -0.39 13.57 -8.85
CA LEU A 352 0.62 13.27 -9.86
C LEU A 352 1.94 12.89 -9.16
N LEU A 353 2.36 11.64 -9.32
CA LEU A 353 3.53 11.09 -8.64
C LEU A 353 4.65 10.73 -9.62
N GLY A 354 5.88 10.86 -9.16
CA GLY A 354 7.06 10.27 -9.78
C GLY A 354 7.22 8.80 -9.43
N ASN A 355 8.23 8.14 -10.00
CA ASN A 355 8.59 6.80 -9.59
C ASN A 355 9.12 6.82 -8.15
N LYS A 356 8.65 5.88 -7.31
CA LYS A 356 9.01 5.78 -5.88
C LYS A 356 8.70 7.06 -5.10
N SER A 357 7.49 7.56 -5.30
CA SER A 357 6.97 8.76 -4.62
C SER A 357 5.79 8.42 -3.73
N PHE A 358 5.58 9.28 -2.74
CA PHE A 358 4.49 9.16 -1.78
C PHE A 358 3.51 10.32 -1.89
N CYS A 359 2.29 10.10 -1.44
CA CYS A 359 1.35 11.17 -1.15
C CYS A 359 0.92 11.14 0.32
N ASN A 360 0.61 12.32 0.83
CA ASN A 360 0.07 12.51 2.15
C ASN A 360 -1.06 13.53 2.10
N LEU A 361 -2.04 13.39 2.99
CA LEU A 361 -3.25 14.18 2.96
C LEU A 361 -3.41 15.02 4.23
N VAL A 362 -4.04 16.17 4.06
CA VAL A 362 -4.63 16.98 5.13
C VAL A 362 -6.02 17.40 4.69
N GLU A 363 -6.87 17.73 5.63
CA GLU A 363 -8.25 18.08 5.37
C GLU A 363 -8.58 19.43 6.03
N VAL A 364 -9.35 20.26 5.32
CA VAL A 364 -9.92 21.52 5.84
C VAL A 364 -11.42 21.49 5.59
N ASP A 365 -12.20 21.69 6.64
CA ASP A 365 -13.66 21.77 6.56
C ASP A 365 -14.07 23.15 6.06
N TRP A 366 -14.19 23.28 4.75
CA TRP A 366 -14.59 24.52 4.10
C TRP A 366 -15.89 25.11 4.66
N GLY A 367 -16.86 24.27 5.01
CA GLY A 367 -18.15 24.70 5.52
C GLY A 367 -18.08 25.51 6.83
N LYS A 368 -16.97 25.43 7.55
CA LYS A 368 -16.73 26.22 8.76
C LYS A 368 -16.11 27.60 8.54
N TYR A 369 -15.89 27.99 7.28
CA TYR A 369 -15.21 29.21 6.88
C TYR A 369 -16.00 30.03 5.82
N LEU A 370 -17.31 29.77 5.65
CA LEU A 370 -18.10 30.38 4.56
C LEU A 370 -18.01 31.90 4.53
N ASP A 371 -17.90 32.53 5.70
CA ASP A 371 -17.81 33.99 5.85
C ASP A 371 -16.46 34.44 6.46
N ASP A 372 -15.47 33.55 6.54
CA ASP A 372 -14.15 33.80 7.15
C ASP A 372 -13.03 33.34 6.22
N PHE A 373 -12.79 34.14 5.17
CA PHE A 373 -11.77 33.81 4.17
C PHE A 373 -10.33 33.91 4.72
N GLU A 374 -10.09 34.80 5.68
CA GLU A 374 -8.78 34.91 6.35
C GLU A 374 -8.49 33.68 7.21
N GLY A 375 -9.47 33.25 8.01
CA GLY A 375 -9.37 32.01 8.79
C GLY A 375 -9.20 30.78 7.93
N LEU A 376 -9.86 30.69 6.76
CA LEU A 376 -9.66 29.62 5.78
C LEU A 376 -8.22 29.59 5.25
N ASN A 377 -7.67 30.74 4.82
CA ASN A 377 -6.30 30.82 4.32
C ASN A 377 -5.30 30.39 5.40
N LYS A 378 -5.51 30.81 6.64
CA LYS A 378 -4.67 30.41 7.77
C LYS A 378 -4.78 28.90 8.03
N ALA A 379 -5.97 28.32 8.00
CA ALA A 379 -6.17 26.89 8.19
C ALA A 379 -5.50 26.07 7.08
N VAL A 380 -5.60 26.48 5.83
CA VAL A 380 -4.91 25.85 4.69
C VAL A 380 -3.39 25.93 4.86
N TYR A 381 -2.87 27.10 5.26
CA TYR A 381 -1.44 27.26 5.54
C TYR A 381 -0.96 26.31 6.64
N LEU A 382 -1.64 26.26 7.79
CA LEU A 382 -1.27 25.40 8.91
C LEU A 382 -1.39 23.92 8.57
N ALA A 383 -2.43 23.51 7.82
CA ALA A 383 -2.59 22.17 7.31
C ALA A 383 -1.46 21.78 6.34
N ALA A 384 -1.07 22.67 5.43
CA ALA A 384 0.07 22.45 4.53
C ALA A 384 1.39 22.33 5.32
N ARG A 385 1.58 23.11 6.37
CA ARG A 385 2.74 23.00 7.27
C ARG A 385 2.76 21.64 8.00
N ALA A 386 1.61 21.17 8.48
CA ALA A 386 1.49 19.85 9.08
C ALA A 386 1.82 18.74 8.07
N ASN A 387 1.34 18.86 6.84
CA ASN A 387 1.66 17.93 5.75
C ASN A 387 3.15 17.92 5.42
N TYR A 388 3.79 19.10 5.37
CA TYR A 388 5.22 19.22 5.17
C TYR A 388 6.03 18.53 6.29
N ARG A 389 5.66 18.74 7.57
CA ARG A 389 6.31 18.04 8.68
C ARG A 389 6.18 16.51 8.56
N GLN A 390 5.08 16.02 8.00
CA GLN A 390 4.86 14.60 7.77
C GLN A 390 5.82 14.01 6.74
N THR A 391 6.43 14.81 5.88
CA THR A 391 7.48 14.35 4.95
C THR A 391 8.85 14.17 5.62
N CYS A 392 9.03 14.63 6.86
CA CYS A 392 10.27 14.48 7.63
C CYS A 392 10.43 13.07 8.26
N VAL A 393 9.95 12.05 7.58
CA VAL A 393 10.03 10.65 8.00
C VAL A 393 11.36 10.02 7.57
N ASN A 394 11.81 9.01 8.32
CA ASN A 394 12.91 8.15 7.93
C ASN A 394 12.35 6.87 7.29
N LEU A 395 12.70 6.61 6.04
CA LEU A 395 12.25 5.44 5.29
C LEU A 395 13.22 4.24 5.38
N ASP A 396 14.35 4.39 6.06
CA ASP A 396 15.31 3.31 6.27
C ASP A 396 14.78 2.32 7.33
N ASP A 397 13.88 1.45 6.92
CA ASP A 397 13.28 0.40 7.74
C ASP A 397 13.86 -1.00 7.48
N GLY A 398 14.86 -1.08 6.60
CA GLY A 398 15.54 -2.31 6.18
C GLY A 398 14.71 -3.20 5.23
N ILE A 399 13.67 -2.65 4.59
CA ILE A 399 12.87 -3.27 3.52
C ILE A 399 12.88 -2.41 2.27
N LEU A 400 12.40 -1.15 2.38
CA LEU A 400 12.32 -0.24 1.24
C LEU A 400 13.71 0.01 0.63
N GLN A 401 13.76 0.01 -0.68
CA GLN A 401 14.96 0.40 -1.41
C GLN A 401 15.36 1.84 -1.09
N ARG A 402 16.66 2.11 -1.04
CA ARG A 402 17.20 3.44 -0.77
C ARG A 402 16.67 4.51 -1.73
N SER A 403 16.37 4.12 -2.97
CA SER A 403 15.78 5.02 -3.99
C SER A 403 14.46 5.69 -3.58
N TRP A 404 13.71 5.15 -2.62
CA TRP A 404 12.55 5.83 -2.04
C TRP A 404 12.91 7.07 -1.21
N HIS A 405 14.12 7.11 -0.66
CA HIS A 405 14.64 8.28 0.04
C HIS A 405 15.17 9.35 -0.93
N GLU A 406 15.72 8.91 -2.05
CA GLU A 406 16.45 9.77 -2.98
C GLU A 406 15.52 10.47 -3.98
N LEU A 407 14.35 9.90 -4.24
CA LEU A 407 13.37 10.37 -5.21
C LEU A 407 12.15 11.03 -4.57
#